data_aa8572e54f5530a67faa720bf97e183e
#
_entry.id   aa8572e54f5530a67faa720bf97e183e
#
_cell.length_a   1.000
_cell.length_b   1.000
_cell.length_c   1.000
_cell.angle_alpha   90.00
_cell.angle_beta   90.00
_cell.angle_gamma   90.00
#
_symmetry.space_group_name_H-M   'P 1'
#
loop_
_entity.id
_entity.type
_entity.pdbx_description
1 polymer ?
#
loop_
_entity_poly.entity_id
_entity_poly.type
_entity_poly.pdbx_seq_one_letter_code
_entity_poly.pdbx_strand_id
1 'polypeptide(L)'
;MKKTILLASVCAALLQACAPVSSPGEGSSTMSTTASSSRSALSLPAYYWRLAAATDASGKAIPALQRGIEQPLRLSFSADGMNIRGGCNTQFGGYTYKDGGLRVATLASTMKACEPGLMKLDAEIGQRLKGDLRATLSGESTEPALELVAQDGSVLKFVGEPTPETLYGSAGETMFLEVAPKRADCSHPMIPRYQCLMVRERRYNDAGVQLPPQEDWHPLYQSIEGYDHRDGVRTVLRVKRYDWKNPPADAPSKVYVM
;
A
#
# COMPACT_ATOMS: atom_id res chain seq x y z
N MET A 1 6.16 54.91 40.01
CA MET A 1 5.61 56.24 39.69
C MET A 1 4.42 55.99 38.78
N LYS A 2 3.20 56.03 39.39
CA LYS A 2 2.20 57.09 39.21
C LYS A 2 1.75 57.21 37.74
N LYS A 3 0.52 57.13 37.33
CA LYS A 3 -0.85 57.32 37.86
C LYS A 3 -1.80 56.90 36.73
N THR A 4 -2.81 56.07 36.89
CA THR A 4 -4.19 56.43 37.33
C THR A 4 -4.93 57.43 36.45
N ILE A 5 -6.15 57.08 36.08
CA ILE A 5 -7.44 57.80 36.01
C ILE A 5 -8.22 57.38 34.77
N LEU A 6 -9.32 56.61 34.85
CA LEU A 6 -10.69 56.82 35.35
C LEU A 6 -11.56 57.74 34.49
N LEU A 7 -12.68 57.27 34.13
CA LEU A 7 -14.10 57.71 34.13
C LEU A 7 -14.79 57.37 32.83
N ALA A 8 -15.76 56.52 32.77
CA ALA A 8 -17.12 56.55 33.39
C ALA A 8 -18.14 57.25 32.50
N SER A 9 -19.21 56.59 32.34
CA SER A 9 -20.61 56.96 32.33
C SER A 9 -21.33 56.90 30.99
N VAL A 10 -22.31 56.09 30.86
CA VAL A 10 -23.69 56.00 31.38
C VAL A 10 -24.76 56.45 30.36
N CYS A 11 -25.80 55.68 30.34
CA CYS A 11 -27.21 55.90 29.97
C CYS A 11 -27.61 55.36 28.59
N ALA A 12 -28.40 54.42 28.55
CA ALA A 12 -29.77 54.13 29.04
C ALA A 12 -30.86 54.46 28.04
N ALA A 13 -31.65 53.45 27.86
CA ALA A 13 -33.08 53.38 27.87
C ALA A 13 -33.84 53.18 26.57
N LEU A 14 -34.51 52.03 26.54
CA LEU A 14 -35.97 51.80 26.43
C LEU A 14 -36.58 52.06 25.04
N LEU A 15 -37.34 51.18 24.46
CA LEU A 15 -38.67 50.62 24.66
C LEU A 15 -39.09 49.78 23.45
N GLN A 16 -39.59 48.57 23.66
CA GLN A 16 -40.91 48.04 23.33
C GLN A 16 -41.40 48.25 21.88
N ALA A 17 -41.85 47.31 21.14
CA ALA A 17 -42.99 46.42 21.40
C ALA A 17 -43.31 45.59 20.14
N CYS A 18 -44.00 44.49 20.39
CA CYS A 18 -45.01 43.84 19.59
C CYS A 18 -44.59 42.93 18.43
N ALA A 19 -44.80 41.65 18.68
CA ALA A 19 -45.07 40.63 17.72
C ALA A 19 -46.37 40.87 16.93
N PRO A 20 -46.52 40.21 15.76
CA PRO A 20 -47.52 39.17 15.71
C PRO A 20 -47.01 37.83 15.16
N VAL A 21 -47.58 36.80 15.69
CA VAL A 21 -47.67 35.41 15.30
C VAL A 21 -48.18 35.26 13.87
N SER A 22 -47.54 34.39 13.09
CA SER A 22 -48.17 33.60 12.06
C SER A 22 -47.30 32.40 11.75
N SER A 23 -47.85 31.23 11.98
CA SER A 23 -47.38 29.89 11.68
C SER A 23 -47.66 29.51 10.19
N PRO A 24 -47.42 28.29 9.76
CA PRO A 24 -46.15 27.58 9.57
C PRO A 24 -45.92 27.32 8.06
N GLY A 25 -44.68 27.36 7.64
CA GLY A 25 -44.27 26.88 6.33
C GLY A 25 -43.25 25.81 6.53
N GLU A 26 -43.63 24.57 6.25
CA GLU A 26 -42.73 23.44 6.14
C GLU A 26 -41.72 23.69 5.00
N GLY A 27 -40.57 24.18 5.39
CA GLY A 27 -39.38 24.19 4.54
C GLY A 27 -38.52 22.99 4.90
N SER A 28 -38.72 21.89 4.21
CA SER A 28 -37.83 20.72 4.27
C SER A 28 -36.46 21.14 3.76
N SER A 29 -35.58 21.56 4.67
CA SER A 29 -34.15 21.71 4.39
C SER A 29 -33.55 20.33 4.32
N THR A 30 -33.53 19.76 3.12
CA THR A 30 -32.64 18.66 2.80
C THR A 30 -31.21 19.14 3.02
N MET A 31 -30.66 18.86 4.21
CA MET A 31 -29.21 18.86 4.41
C MET A 31 -28.63 17.79 3.47
N SER A 32 -28.18 18.24 2.31
CA SER A 32 -27.24 17.49 1.50
C SER A 32 -25.97 17.35 2.30
N THR A 33 -25.85 16.26 3.05
CA THR A 33 -24.59 15.79 3.61
C THR A 33 -23.75 15.37 2.42
N THR A 34 -23.01 16.31 1.86
CA THR A 34 -21.90 16.01 0.96
C THR A 34 -20.90 15.23 1.81
N ALA A 35 -20.99 13.90 1.76
CA ALA A 35 -19.93 13.04 2.22
C ALA A 35 -18.71 13.43 1.38
N SER A 36 -17.86 14.26 1.93
CA SER A 36 -16.53 14.54 1.41
C SER A 36 -15.77 13.22 1.54
N SER A 37 -15.91 12.36 0.53
CA SER A 37 -15.00 11.26 0.32
C SER A 37 -13.61 11.89 0.20
N SER A 38 -12.83 11.83 1.27
CA SER A 38 -11.42 12.17 1.23
C SER A 38 -10.77 11.18 0.26
N ARG A 39 -10.67 11.56 -1.03
CA ARG A 39 -9.85 10.84 -1.99
C ARG A 39 -8.46 10.81 -1.40
N SER A 40 -8.02 9.66 -0.95
CA SER A 40 -6.63 9.48 -0.57
C SER A 40 -5.78 9.88 -1.76
N ALA A 41 -4.97 10.93 -1.60
CA ALA A 41 -4.11 11.38 -2.68
C ALA A 41 -3.20 10.23 -3.12
N LEU A 42 -3.08 10.02 -4.44
CA LEU A 42 -2.18 9.01 -5.00
C LEU A 42 -0.76 9.27 -4.49
N SER A 43 -0.09 8.23 -4.05
CA SER A 43 1.30 8.32 -3.60
C SER A 43 2.12 7.14 -4.08
N LEU A 44 3.41 7.34 -4.32
CA LEU A 44 4.30 6.29 -4.79
C LEU A 44 4.30 5.06 -3.87
N PRO A 45 4.37 5.17 -2.53
CA PRO A 45 4.41 4.01 -1.65
C PRO A 45 3.07 3.24 -1.52
N ALA A 46 1.96 3.84 -1.94
CA ALA A 46 0.65 3.19 -1.81
C ALA A 46 0.42 2.04 -2.80
N TYR A 47 1.27 1.93 -3.81
CA TYR A 47 1.07 0.98 -4.90
C TYR A 47 2.36 0.27 -5.30
N TYR A 48 2.22 -0.97 -5.76
CA TYR A 48 3.18 -1.62 -6.62
C TYR A 48 2.93 -1.18 -8.06
N TRP A 49 3.95 -0.67 -8.73
CA TRP A 49 3.85 -0.10 -10.06
C TRP A 49 4.35 -1.09 -11.11
N ARG A 50 3.44 -1.66 -11.88
CA ARG A 50 3.74 -2.63 -12.93
C ARG A 50 3.82 -1.92 -14.29
N LEU A 51 4.93 -2.13 -15.02
CA LEU A 51 5.11 -1.53 -16.34
C LEU A 51 4.02 -1.99 -17.31
N ALA A 52 3.36 -1.03 -17.94
CA ALA A 52 2.35 -1.23 -18.97
C ALA A 52 2.90 -0.94 -20.36
N ALA A 53 3.72 0.12 -20.49
CA ALA A 53 4.33 0.51 -21.74
C ALA A 53 5.67 1.23 -21.52
N ALA A 54 6.58 1.12 -22.48
CA ALA A 54 7.83 1.87 -22.52
C ALA A 54 8.13 2.31 -23.95
N THR A 55 8.45 3.59 -24.13
CA THR A 55 8.84 4.17 -25.41
C THR A 55 10.13 4.98 -25.29
N ASP A 56 10.90 5.05 -26.36
CA ASP A 56 12.05 5.96 -26.46
C ASP A 56 11.59 7.42 -26.71
N ALA A 57 12.54 8.35 -26.80
CA ALA A 57 12.28 9.75 -27.03
C ALA A 57 11.54 10.05 -28.37
N SER A 58 11.56 9.13 -29.31
CA SER A 58 10.84 9.24 -30.60
C SER A 58 9.42 8.66 -30.52
N GLY A 59 9.03 8.10 -29.37
CA GLY A 59 7.74 7.43 -29.19
C GLY A 59 7.72 5.96 -29.65
N LYS A 60 8.85 5.43 -30.11
CA LYS A 60 8.96 4.02 -30.51
C LYS A 60 9.05 3.12 -29.30
N ALA A 61 8.31 2.01 -29.30
CA ALA A 61 8.35 1.02 -28.23
C ALA A 61 9.76 0.50 -27.95
N ILE A 62 10.07 0.25 -26.68
CA ILE A 62 11.32 -0.38 -26.23
C ILE A 62 11.04 -1.87 -25.93
N PRO A 63 11.25 -2.78 -26.91
CA PRO A 63 10.83 -4.18 -26.76
C PRO A 63 11.56 -4.90 -25.63
N ALA A 64 12.78 -4.50 -25.31
CA ALA A 64 13.57 -5.10 -24.22
C ALA A 64 12.85 -4.98 -22.89
N LEU A 65 12.21 -3.84 -22.59
CA LEU A 65 11.46 -3.59 -21.36
C LEU A 65 10.08 -4.26 -21.34
N GLN A 66 9.55 -4.66 -22.49
CA GLN A 66 8.23 -5.28 -22.64
C GLN A 66 8.27 -6.80 -22.67
N ARG A 67 9.46 -7.43 -22.80
CA ARG A 67 9.63 -8.89 -22.96
C ARG A 67 9.33 -9.71 -21.71
N GLY A 68 9.26 -9.10 -20.54
CA GLY A 68 9.01 -9.79 -19.28
C GLY A 68 7.52 -10.06 -19.01
N ILE A 69 6.80 -10.70 -19.92
CA ILE A 69 5.36 -10.98 -19.72
C ILE A 69 5.13 -11.86 -18.48
N GLU A 70 6.03 -12.79 -18.19
CA GLU A 70 5.95 -13.64 -17.00
C GLU A 70 6.35 -12.89 -15.71
N GLN A 71 7.27 -11.93 -15.82
CA GLN A 71 7.68 -11.05 -14.71
C GLN A 71 7.86 -9.61 -15.21
N PRO A 72 6.79 -8.85 -15.36
CA PRO A 72 6.87 -7.46 -15.82
C PRO A 72 7.72 -6.63 -14.87
N LEU A 73 8.38 -5.61 -15.41
CA LEU A 73 9.09 -4.61 -14.61
C LEU A 73 8.13 -4.04 -13.56
N ARG A 74 8.52 -4.16 -12.30
CA ARG A 74 7.74 -3.69 -11.15
C ARG A 74 8.60 -2.79 -10.27
N LEU A 75 8.05 -1.65 -9.90
CA LEU A 75 8.61 -0.72 -8.93
C LEU A 75 7.82 -0.83 -7.62
N SER A 76 8.53 -0.71 -6.51
CA SER A 76 7.92 -0.48 -5.20
C SER A 76 8.71 0.57 -4.44
N PHE A 77 8.00 1.38 -3.66
CA PHE A 77 8.56 2.50 -2.90
C PHE A 77 8.22 2.33 -1.43
N SER A 78 9.17 2.62 -0.56
CA SER A 78 9.00 2.60 0.88
C SER A 78 9.82 3.72 1.52
N ALA A 79 9.75 3.88 2.84
CA ALA A 79 10.62 4.80 3.56
C ALA A 79 12.11 4.43 3.43
N ASP A 80 12.40 3.14 3.26
CA ASP A 80 13.78 2.63 3.14
C ASP A 80 14.35 2.78 1.73
N GLY A 81 13.53 3.08 0.73
CA GLY A 81 13.95 3.25 -0.64
C GLY A 81 13.02 2.67 -1.69
N MET A 82 13.54 2.58 -2.89
CA MET A 82 12.89 2.06 -4.08
C MET A 82 13.48 0.69 -4.44
N ASN A 83 12.62 -0.25 -4.80
CA ASN A 83 13.01 -1.54 -5.35
C ASN A 83 12.48 -1.69 -6.78
N ILE A 84 13.30 -2.30 -7.63
CA ILE A 84 13.03 -2.54 -9.04
C ILE A 84 13.21 -4.04 -9.30
N ARG A 85 12.17 -4.68 -9.83
CA ARG A 85 12.17 -6.11 -10.21
C ARG A 85 11.68 -6.26 -11.63
N GLY A 86 12.04 -7.34 -12.30
CA GLY A 86 11.61 -7.67 -13.67
C GLY A 86 12.74 -7.99 -14.63
N GLY A 87 13.99 -7.88 -14.18
CA GLY A 87 15.18 -8.41 -14.85
C GLY A 87 15.70 -9.68 -14.17
N CYS A 88 16.99 -9.94 -14.34
CA CYS A 88 17.70 -10.99 -13.62
C CYS A 88 17.82 -10.67 -12.14
N ASN A 89 18.20 -9.43 -11.84
CA ASN A 89 18.53 -8.95 -10.52
C ASN A 89 17.48 -7.97 -9.98
N THR A 90 17.30 -7.97 -8.67
CA THR A 90 16.59 -6.90 -7.99
C THR A 90 17.55 -5.73 -7.84
N GLN A 91 17.14 -4.56 -8.32
CA GLN A 91 17.88 -3.32 -8.11
C GLN A 91 17.18 -2.50 -7.02
N PHE A 92 17.94 -1.77 -6.22
CA PHE A 92 17.40 -0.98 -5.12
C PHE A 92 18.29 0.21 -4.81
N GLY A 93 17.67 1.29 -4.30
CA GLY A 93 18.38 2.51 -3.92
C GLY A 93 17.47 3.51 -3.25
N GLY A 94 18.05 4.53 -2.67
CA GLY A 94 17.32 5.65 -2.10
C GLY A 94 16.63 6.47 -3.18
N TYR A 95 15.55 7.16 -2.80
CA TYR A 95 14.88 8.11 -3.68
C TYR A 95 14.35 9.33 -2.91
N THR A 96 14.11 10.40 -3.62
CA THR A 96 13.32 11.55 -3.14
C THR A 96 12.26 11.88 -4.18
N TYR A 97 11.06 12.19 -3.72
CA TYR A 97 9.96 12.62 -4.58
C TYR A 97 9.39 13.93 -4.10
N LYS A 98 9.42 14.94 -4.94
CA LYS A 98 8.89 16.28 -4.63
C LYS A 98 8.46 16.98 -5.92
N ASP A 99 7.27 17.58 -5.90
CA ASP A 99 6.74 18.44 -6.97
C ASP A 99 6.84 17.81 -8.38
N GLY A 100 6.56 16.51 -8.48
CA GLY A 100 6.64 15.75 -9.72
C GLY A 100 8.07 15.39 -10.16
N GLY A 101 9.09 15.74 -9.38
CA GLY A 101 10.47 15.30 -9.56
C GLY A 101 10.75 14.05 -8.71
N LEU A 102 11.18 12.98 -9.36
CA LEU A 102 11.67 11.75 -8.71
C LEU A 102 13.17 11.66 -8.92
N ARG A 103 13.95 11.84 -7.88
CA ARG A 103 15.39 11.63 -7.91
C ARG A 103 15.71 10.26 -7.32
N VAL A 104 16.34 9.40 -8.11
CA VAL A 104 16.78 8.07 -7.72
C VAL A 104 18.29 8.09 -7.53
N ALA A 105 18.74 7.67 -6.35
CA ALA A 105 20.16 7.56 -6.03
C ALA A 105 20.85 6.43 -6.82
N THR A 106 22.13 6.24 -6.59
CA THR A 106 22.85 5.08 -7.16
C THR A 106 22.13 3.78 -6.78
N LEU A 107 21.84 2.97 -7.78
CA LEU A 107 21.20 1.68 -7.60
C LEU A 107 22.25 0.61 -7.27
N ALA A 108 22.04 -0.10 -6.18
CA ALA A 108 22.69 -1.39 -5.91
C ALA A 108 21.88 -2.50 -6.55
N SER A 109 22.48 -3.66 -6.72
CA SER A 109 21.86 -4.81 -7.38
C SER A 109 22.26 -6.11 -6.70
N THR A 110 21.36 -7.10 -6.68
CA THR A 110 21.77 -8.46 -6.38
C THR A 110 22.69 -9.00 -7.50
N MET A 111 23.42 -10.08 -7.24
CA MET A 111 24.46 -10.57 -8.14
C MET A 111 24.15 -12.00 -8.62
N LYS A 112 22.96 -12.21 -9.21
CA LYS A 112 22.66 -13.46 -9.90
C LYS A 112 23.30 -13.44 -11.29
N ALA A 113 23.77 -14.59 -11.74
CA ALA A 113 24.15 -14.83 -13.13
C ALA A 113 22.92 -15.42 -13.86
N CYS A 114 22.46 -14.74 -14.88
CA CYS A 114 21.37 -15.17 -15.75
C CYS A 114 21.84 -15.18 -17.22
N GLU A 115 20.93 -15.53 -18.11
CA GLU A 115 21.18 -15.42 -19.56
C GLU A 115 21.55 -13.99 -19.96
N PRO A 116 22.43 -13.81 -20.97
CA PRO A 116 22.89 -12.49 -21.40
C PRO A 116 21.79 -11.49 -21.70
N GLY A 117 20.64 -11.91 -22.19
CA GLY A 117 19.47 -11.08 -22.46
C GLY A 117 18.89 -10.43 -21.20
N LEU A 118 18.79 -11.18 -20.10
CA LEU A 118 18.32 -10.68 -18.81
C LEU A 118 19.34 -9.77 -18.12
N MET A 119 20.63 -10.09 -18.24
CA MET A 119 21.70 -9.21 -17.73
C MET A 119 21.71 -7.87 -18.47
N LYS A 120 21.50 -7.89 -19.79
CA LYS A 120 21.36 -6.66 -20.58
C LYS A 120 20.11 -5.87 -20.16
N LEU A 121 19.00 -6.54 -19.86
CA LEU A 121 17.78 -5.92 -19.37
C LEU A 121 18.01 -5.20 -18.03
N ASP A 122 18.74 -5.80 -17.08
CA ASP A 122 19.12 -5.14 -15.83
C ASP A 122 19.87 -3.82 -16.07
N ALA A 123 20.83 -3.82 -16.99
CA ALA A 123 21.56 -2.62 -17.34
C ALA A 123 20.67 -1.55 -17.98
N GLU A 124 19.77 -1.92 -18.89
CA GLU A 124 18.80 -1.05 -19.54
C GLU A 124 17.83 -0.41 -18.53
N ILE A 125 17.32 -1.21 -17.58
CA ILE A 125 16.45 -0.75 -16.49
C ILE A 125 17.19 0.26 -15.61
N GLY A 126 18.36 -0.13 -15.10
CA GLY A 126 19.15 0.71 -14.20
C GLY A 126 19.58 2.02 -14.84
N GLN A 127 19.84 2.03 -16.14
CA GLN A 127 20.23 3.23 -16.89
C GLN A 127 19.10 4.26 -16.96
N ARG A 128 17.85 3.81 -17.17
CA ARG A 128 16.67 4.69 -17.31
C ARG A 128 16.07 5.13 -15.99
N LEU A 129 16.22 4.33 -14.95
CA LEU A 129 15.59 4.59 -13.66
C LEU A 129 16.52 5.24 -12.62
N LYS A 130 17.77 5.56 -12.97
CA LYS A 130 18.69 6.31 -12.11
C LYS A 130 18.64 7.82 -12.38
N GLY A 131 18.99 8.61 -11.37
CA GLY A 131 19.12 10.07 -11.48
C GLY A 131 17.77 10.78 -11.40
N ASP A 132 17.66 11.89 -12.12
CA ASP A 132 16.47 12.73 -12.10
C ASP A 132 15.46 12.29 -13.16
N LEU A 133 14.24 12.00 -12.71
CA LEU A 133 13.11 11.64 -13.55
C LEU A 133 11.96 12.61 -13.29
N ARG A 134 11.17 12.89 -14.31
CA ARG A 134 9.87 13.50 -14.08
C ARG A 134 8.84 12.41 -13.84
N ALA A 135 8.09 12.51 -12.77
CA ALA A 135 7.10 11.54 -12.37
C ALA A 135 5.72 12.19 -12.28
N THR A 136 4.75 11.64 -12.99
CA THR A 136 3.36 12.09 -12.98
C THR A 136 2.47 10.97 -12.46
N LEU A 137 1.81 11.23 -11.33
CA LEU A 137 0.76 10.36 -10.80
C LEU A 137 -0.59 10.83 -11.34
N SER A 138 -1.40 9.93 -11.84
CA SER A 138 -2.72 10.23 -12.43
C SER A 138 -3.70 9.06 -12.23
N GLY A 139 -4.95 9.27 -12.61
CA GLY A 139 -6.01 8.28 -12.45
C GLY A 139 -6.68 8.36 -11.07
N GLU A 140 -7.52 7.38 -10.78
CA GLU A 140 -8.21 7.22 -9.50
C GLU A 140 -7.51 6.15 -8.64
N SER A 141 -7.88 6.05 -7.37
CA SER A 141 -7.31 5.05 -6.45
C SER A 141 -7.54 3.60 -6.88
N THR A 142 -8.56 3.36 -7.71
CA THR A 142 -8.89 2.05 -8.29
C THR A 142 -8.12 1.75 -9.57
N GLU A 143 -7.69 2.80 -10.29
CA GLU A 143 -6.94 2.70 -11.54
C GLU A 143 -5.79 3.73 -11.56
N PRO A 144 -4.84 3.62 -10.61
CA PRO A 144 -3.74 4.56 -10.52
C PRO A 144 -2.72 4.32 -11.63
N ALA A 145 -2.21 5.41 -12.19
CA ALA A 145 -1.17 5.40 -13.20
C ALA A 145 0.04 6.24 -12.77
N LEU A 146 1.23 5.77 -13.11
CA LEU A 146 2.48 6.50 -12.93
C LEU A 146 3.18 6.58 -14.29
N GLU A 147 3.51 7.79 -14.72
CA GLU A 147 4.38 8.03 -15.86
C GLU A 147 5.72 8.54 -15.38
N LEU A 148 6.80 7.88 -15.80
CA LEU A 148 8.17 8.34 -15.59
C LEU A 148 8.79 8.73 -16.92
N VAL A 149 9.36 9.93 -16.97
CA VAL A 149 10.16 10.40 -18.10
C VAL A 149 11.62 10.45 -17.66
N ALA A 150 12.44 9.65 -18.29
CA ALA A 150 13.87 9.54 -18.00
C ALA A 150 14.67 10.65 -18.69
N GLN A 151 15.94 10.78 -18.31
CA GLN A 151 16.84 11.82 -18.86
C GLN A 151 17.13 11.64 -20.35
N ASP A 152 17.08 10.41 -20.85
CA ASP A 152 17.23 10.10 -22.29
C ASP A 152 15.95 10.36 -23.10
N GLY A 153 14.92 10.92 -22.47
CA GLY A 153 13.61 11.20 -23.07
C GLY A 153 12.71 9.96 -23.19
N SER A 154 13.14 8.80 -22.73
CA SER A 154 12.25 7.63 -22.69
C SER A 154 11.12 7.81 -21.70
N VAL A 155 9.95 7.26 -22.04
CA VAL A 155 8.73 7.34 -21.25
C VAL A 155 8.32 5.95 -20.82
N LEU A 156 8.19 5.73 -19.50
CA LEU A 156 7.75 4.47 -18.90
C LEU A 156 6.40 4.70 -18.22
N LYS A 157 5.39 3.94 -18.65
CA LYS A 157 4.03 4.02 -18.09
C LYS A 157 3.74 2.80 -17.26
N PHE A 158 3.27 3.02 -16.05
CA PHE A 158 2.96 1.98 -15.09
C PHE A 158 1.50 2.06 -14.67
N VAL A 159 0.93 0.91 -14.36
CA VAL A 159 -0.33 0.78 -13.63
C VAL A 159 -0.03 0.38 -12.20
N GLY A 160 -0.78 0.95 -11.25
CA GLY A 160 -0.60 0.67 -9.83
C GLY A 160 -1.52 -0.45 -9.36
N GLU A 161 -0.97 -1.32 -8.53
CA GLU A 161 -1.70 -2.33 -7.77
C GLU A 161 -1.57 -1.96 -6.29
N PRO A 162 -2.66 -1.83 -5.52
CA PRO A 162 -2.58 -1.41 -4.12
C PRO A 162 -1.62 -2.31 -3.33
N THR A 163 -0.79 -1.70 -2.50
CA THR A 163 -0.03 -2.48 -1.50
C THR A 163 -0.99 -3.04 -0.45
N PRO A 164 -0.63 -4.11 0.29
CA PRO A 164 -1.47 -4.62 1.36
C PRO A 164 -1.84 -3.55 2.39
N GLU A 165 -0.93 -2.63 2.70
CA GLU A 165 -1.19 -1.49 3.59
C GLU A 165 -2.31 -0.59 3.05
N THR A 166 -2.33 -0.36 1.76
CA THR A 166 -3.36 0.43 1.07
C THR A 166 -4.68 -0.34 0.98
N LEU A 167 -4.61 -1.61 0.59
CA LEU A 167 -5.78 -2.47 0.41
C LEU A 167 -6.53 -2.72 1.72
N TYR A 168 -5.79 -3.05 2.79
CA TYR A 168 -6.38 -3.37 4.10
C TYR A 168 -6.54 -2.14 5.00
N GLY A 169 -5.92 -1.01 4.65
CA GLY A 169 -6.01 0.25 5.39
C GLY A 169 -5.31 0.20 6.76
N SER A 170 -4.35 -0.68 6.95
CA SER A 170 -3.57 -0.81 8.19
C SER A 170 -2.10 -1.09 7.89
N ALA A 171 -1.21 -0.78 8.82
CA ALA A 171 0.23 -0.90 8.62
C ALA A 171 0.73 -2.36 8.58
N GLY A 172 -0.08 -3.30 9.02
CA GLY A 172 0.32 -4.70 9.16
C GLY A 172 1.35 -4.94 10.27
N GLU A 173 1.12 -5.96 11.08
CA GLU A 173 2.02 -6.40 12.14
C GLU A 173 2.84 -7.58 11.66
N THR A 174 4.17 -7.48 11.71
CA THR A 174 5.04 -8.60 11.37
C THR A 174 5.01 -9.65 12.47
N MET A 175 4.71 -10.88 12.10
CA MET A 175 4.71 -12.01 13.03
C MET A 175 5.24 -13.28 12.36
N PHE A 176 5.55 -14.29 13.15
CA PHE A 176 5.93 -15.60 12.65
C PHE A 176 4.84 -16.61 13.00
N LEU A 177 4.31 -17.26 11.96
CA LEU A 177 3.34 -18.34 12.09
C LEU A 177 4.00 -19.68 11.77
N GLU A 178 3.91 -20.61 12.69
CA GLU A 178 4.23 -21.99 12.41
C GLU A 178 2.99 -22.68 11.88
N VAL A 179 3.10 -23.32 10.73
CA VAL A 179 2.03 -24.07 10.07
C VAL A 179 2.32 -25.57 10.23
N ALA A 180 1.34 -26.30 10.72
CA ALA A 180 1.43 -27.76 10.92
C ALA A 180 1.56 -28.49 9.57
N PRO A 181 2.19 -29.68 9.57
CA PRO A 181 2.41 -30.47 8.35
C PRO A 181 1.11 -31.00 7.74
N LYS A 182 0.01 -31.02 8.47
CA LYS A 182 -1.30 -31.50 7.99
C LYS A 182 -2.38 -30.50 8.36
N ARG A 183 -3.34 -30.37 7.46
CA ARG A 183 -4.60 -29.70 7.76
C ARG A 183 -5.42 -30.54 8.73
N ALA A 184 -6.38 -29.94 9.41
CA ALA A 184 -7.31 -30.64 10.28
C ALA A 184 -8.76 -30.30 9.91
N ASP A 185 -9.68 -31.20 10.22
CA ASP A 185 -11.10 -30.93 10.12
C ASP A 185 -11.47 -29.78 11.06
N CYS A 186 -12.23 -28.83 10.54
CA CYS A 186 -12.72 -27.72 11.34
C CYS A 186 -14.18 -27.42 10.97
N SER A 187 -14.91 -26.84 11.92
CA SER A 187 -16.32 -26.51 11.73
C SER A 187 -16.47 -25.33 10.76
N HIS A 188 -17.25 -25.50 9.72
CA HIS A 188 -17.62 -24.43 8.78
C HIS A 188 -19.13 -24.44 8.52
N PRO A 189 -19.84 -23.30 8.62
CA PRO A 189 -21.30 -23.29 8.56
C PRO A 189 -21.87 -23.81 7.23
N MET A 190 -21.14 -23.68 6.13
CA MET A 190 -21.65 -24.03 4.80
C MET A 190 -20.84 -25.14 4.09
N ILE A 191 -19.66 -25.48 4.56
CA ILE A 191 -18.78 -26.46 3.91
C ILE A 191 -18.55 -27.66 4.81
N PRO A 192 -19.15 -28.83 4.49
CA PRO A 192 -18.89 -30.04 5.23
C PRO A 192 -17.43 -30.48 5.12
N ARG A 193 -16.83 -30.95 6.19
CA ARG A 193 -15.44 -31.42 6.25
C ARG A 193 -14.42 -30.38 5.77
N TYR A 194 -14.65 -29.12 6.17
CA TYR A 194 -13.72 -28.05 5.82
C TYR A 194 -12.35 -28.32 6.45
N GLN A 195 -11.27 -28.15 5.66
CA GLN A 195 -9.90 -28.42 6.06
C GLN A 195 -9.17 -27.12 6.35
N CYS A 196 -8.89 -26.86 7.62
CA CYS A 196 -8.13 -25.67 8.04
C CYS A 196 -6.64 -25.93 8.11
N LEU A 197 -5.85 -24.88 7.88
CA LEU A 197 -4.48 -24.85 8.35
C LEU A 197 -4.48 -24.84 9.89
N MET A 198 -3.64 -25.65 10.51
CA MET A 198 -3.35 -25.57 11.94
C MET A 198 -2.11 -24.70 12.12
N VAL A 199 -2.25 -23.61 12.86
CA VAL A 199 -1.18 -22.63 13.05
C VAL A 199 -0.97 -22.35 14.54
N ARG A 200 0.22 -21.81 14.84
CA ARG A 200 0.51 -21.18 16.13
C ARG A 200 1.56 -20.09 15.96
N GLU A 201 1.52 -19.08 16.82
CA GLU A 201 2.52 -18.01 16.80
C GLU A 201 3.88 -18.52 17.28
N ARG A 202 4.93 -18.06 16.62
CA ARG A 202 6.32 -18.25 17.03
C ARG A 202 6.94 -16.92 17.40
N ARG A 203 7.63 -16.89 18.53
CA ARG A 203 8.33 -15.71 19.01
C ARG A 203 9.82 -15.97 19.13
N TYR A 204 10.58 -14.91 18.94
CA TYR A 204 12.02 -14.91 19.04
C TYR A 204 12.44 -13.78 19.98
N ASN A 205 13.52 -13.97 20.73
CA ASN A 205 14.12 -12.88 21.48
C ASN A 205 15.01 -12.00 20.59
N ASP A 206 15.58 -10.94 21.14
CA ASP A 206 16.43 -9.99 20.40
C ASP A 206 17.69 -10.63 19.82
N ALA A 207 18.14 -11.75 20.36
CA ALA A 207 19.24 -12.56 19.85
C ALA A 207 18.84 -13.53 18.72
N GLY A 208 17.55 -13.50 18.31
CA GLY A 208 17.01 -14.41 17.29
C GLY A 208 16.79 -15.85 17.78
N VAL A 209 16.86 -16.09 19.10
CA VAL A 209 16.61 -17.42 19.67
C VAL A 209 15.10 -17.61 19.81
N GLN A 210 14.62 -18.75 19.32
CA GLN A 210 13.22 -19.12 19.39
C GLN A 210 12.79 -19.35 20.85
N LEU A 211 11.71 -18.70 21.25
CA LEU A 211 11.08 -18.90 22.56
C LEU A 211 10.12 -20.11 22.54
N PRO A 212 9.82 -20.71 23.69
CA PRO A 212 8.78 -21.71 23.80
C PRO A 212 7.45 -21.20 23.25
N PRO A 213 6.63 -22.04 22.61
CA PRO A 213 5.31 -21.64 22.17
C PRO A 213 4.47 -21.17 23.37
N GLN A 214 3.77 -20.05 23.21
CA GLN A 214 2.88 -19.53 24.26
C GLN A 214 1.44 -20.01 24.09
N GLU A 215 1.13 -20.57 22.92
CA GLU A 215 -0.20 -21.06 22.58
C GLU A 215 -0.12 -22.43 21.90
N ASP A 216 -1.22 -23.16 21.97
CA ASP A 216 -1.41 -24.42 21.28
C ASP A 216 -1.77 -24.19 19.80
N TRP A 217 -1.78 -25.28 19.03
CA TRP A 217 -2.25 -25.27 17.66
C TRP A 217 -3.73 -24.89 17.58
N HIS A 218 -4.05 -23.90 16.75
CA HIS A 218 -5.42 -23.48 16.50
C HIS A 218 -5.72 -23.43 15.00
N PRO A 219 -6.98 -23.62 14.59
CA PRO A 219 -7.36 -23.58 13.19
C PRO A 219 -7.33 -22.17 12.65
N LEU A 220 -6.73 -21.99 11.46
CA LEU A 220 -6.83 -20.78 10.65
C LEU A 220 -7.78 -21.04 9.51
N TYR A 221 -8.92 -20.35 9.50
CA TYR A 221 -10.00 -20.56 8.53
C TYR A 221 -9.72 -19.93 7.16
N GLN A 222 -8.98 -18.82 7.13
CA GLN A 222 -8.57 -18.16 5.91
C GLN A 222 -7.23 -18.68 5.39
N SER A 223 -6.99 -18.44 4.10
CA SER A 223 -5.67 -18.65 3.51
C SER A 223 -4.66 -17.59 3.98
N ILE A 224 -3.38 -17.91 3.88
CA ILE A 224 -2.29 -16.96 4.00
C ILE A 224 -1.90 -16.57 2.57
N GLU A 225 -2.01 -15.29 2.24
CA GLU A 225 -1.68 -14.82 0.89
C GLU A 225 -0.20 -15.04 0.57
N GLY A 226 0.06 -15.59 -0.60
CA GLY A 226 1.42 -15.91 -1.04
C GLY A 226 1.98 -17.22 -0.47
N TYR A 227 1.17 -18.00 0.26
CA TYR A 227 1.59 -19.27 0.80
C TYR A 227 0.78 -20.45 0.27
N ASP A 228 1.47 -21.43 -0.31
CA ASP A 228 0.92 -22.73 -0.71
C ASP A 228 1.35 -23.81 0.27
N HIS A 229 0.37 -24.39 0.97
CA HIS A 229 0.62 -25.44 1.94
C HIS A 229 1.07 -26.74 1.25
N ARG A 230 2.12 -27.34 1.80
CA ARG A 230 2.61 -28.68 1.39
C ARG A 230 2.36 -29.67 2.50
N ASP A 231 1.56 -30.69 2.21
CA ASP A 231 1.30 -31.77 3.17
C ASP A 231 2.60 -32.48 3.58
N GLY A 232 2.69 -32.81 4.87
CA GLY A 232 3.87 -33.46 5.44
C GLY A 232 5.02 -32.51 5.81
N VAL A 233 4.92 -31.20 5.44
CA VAL A 233 5.96 -30.21 5.72
C VAL A 233 5.48 -29.22 6.78
N ARG A 234 6.20 -29.17 7.90
CA ARG A 234 6.02 -28.12 8.92
C ARG A 234 6.82 -26.89 8.50
N THR A 235 6.17 -25.75 8.43
CA THR A 235 6.78 -24.50 7.91
C THR A 235 6.62 -23.38 8.93
N VAL A 236 7.66 -22.55 9.08
CA VAL A 236 7.55 -21.27 9.79
C VAL A 236 7.57 -20.16 8.76
N LEU A 237 6.52 -19.37 8.75
CA LEU A 237 6.33 -18.25 7.84
C LEU A 237 6.55 -16.93 8.57
N ARG A 238 7.26 -16.00 7.94
CA ARG A 238 7.22 -14.60 8.33
C ARG A 238 6.09 -13.93 7.55
N VAL A 239 5.06 -13.50 8.25
CA VAL A 239 3.88 -12.87 7.66
C VAL A 239 3.63 -11.49 8.25
N LYS A 240 2.91 -10.66 7.51
CA LYS A 240 2.25 -9.48 8.06
C LYS A 240 0.77 -9.79 8.28
N ARG A 241 0.28 -9.52 9.48
CA ARG A 241 -1.14 -9.57 9.83
C ARG A 241 -1.72 -8.18 9.70
N TYR A 242 -2.75 -8.03 8.89
CA TYR A 242 -3.48 -6.79 8.68
C TYR A 242 -4.85 -6.84 9.36
N ASP A 243 -5.23 -5.77 10.02
CA ASP A 243 -6.59 -5.53 10.43
C ASP A 243 -7.31 -4.82 9.28
N TRP A 244 -8.18 -5.55 8.58
CA TRP A 244 -8.90 -4.99 7.43
C TRP A 244 -9.98 -4.02 7.91
N LYS A 245 -9.80 -2.74 7.64
CA LYS A 245 -10.68 -1.68 8.17
C LYS A 245 -12.08 -1.67 7.57
N ASN A 246 -12.20 -2.00 6.29
CA ASN A 246 -13.47 -2.01 5.58
C ASN A 246 -13.59 -3.29 4.76
N PRO A 247 -13.71 -4.46 5.41
CA PRO A 247 -13.82 -5.72 4.70
C PRO A 247 -15.16 -5.79 3.96
N PRO A 248 -15.21 -6.41 2.76
CA PRO A 248 -16.48 -6.80 2.16
C PRO A 248 -17.30 -7.69 3.09
N ALA A 249 -18.60 -7.81 2.82
CA ALA A 249 -19.45 -8.77 3.52
C ALA A 249 -18.83 -10.18 3.39
N ASP A 250 -18.84 -10.93 4.48
CA ASP A 250 -18.28 -12.29 4.59
C ASP A 250 -16.75 -12.42 4.45
N ALA A 251 -16.02 -11.31 4.31
CA ALA A 251 -14.56 -11.34 4.34
C ALA A 251 -14.02 -11.32 5.79
N PRO A 252 -12.85 -11.95 6.05
CA PRO A 252 -12.24 -11.92 7.37
C PRO A 252 -11.77 -10.51 7.73
N SER A 253 -11.92 -10.14 9.00
CA SER A 253 -11.40 -8.85 9.52
C SER A 253 -9.88 -8.82 9.68
N LYS A 254 -9.24 -9.97 9.67
CA LYS A 254 -7.78 -10.12 9.73
C LYS A 254 -7.29 -10.87 8.51
N VAL A 255 -6.22 -10.37 7.89
CA VAL A 255 -5.60 -10.98 6.71
C VAL A 255 -4.11 -11.21 6.98
N TYR A 256 -3.60 -12.33 6.49
CA TYR A 256 -2.18 -12.69 6.62
C TYR A 256 -1.55 -12.71 5.23
N VAL A 257 -0.44 -11.99 5.06
CA VAL A 257 0.29 -11.86 3.79
C VAL A 257 1.76 -12.23 4.03
N MET A 258 2.29 -13.12 3.19
CA MET A 258 3.69 -13.57 3.26
C MET A 258 4.64 -12.60 2.55
#